data_d89cb34e2e326308de2df53461649a55
#
_entry.id   d89cb34e2e326308de2df53461649a55
#
_cell.length_a   1.000
_cell.length_b   1.000
_cell.length_c   1.000
_cell.angle_alpha   90.00
_cell.angle_beta   90.00
_cell.angle_gamma   90.00
#
_symmetry.space_group_name_H-M   'P 1'
#
loop_
_entity.id
_entity.type
_entity.pdbx_description
1 polymer ?
#
loop_
_entity_poly.entity_id
_entity_poly.type
_entity_poly.pdbx_seq_one_letter_code
_entity_poly.pdbx_strand_id
1 'polypeptide(L)'
;AGGVQGWGTLCGALNGAAAAIQMLSANPEPVTDALYRWYEHTALPDFEPKGMKFRNVASVAGSPLCHPSIAKWCERSGLKSYSDQRKERCGVLTGAVARKTVMLLNEQQKGLLTAVMAPDSRTGTCMTCHEKGGMLENMRSKQTCNSCHTDETLAAHKHQKIAIKSL
;
A
#
# COMPACT_ATOMS: atom_id res chain seq x y z
N ALA A 1 -4.63 5.11 -15.54
CA ALA A 1 -5.04 3.92 -14.83
C ALA A 1 -3.89 2.93 -14.78
N GLY A 2 -3.90 2.01 -13.82
CA GLY A 2 -2.84 0.99 -13.69
C GLY A 2 -1.51 1.52 -13.10
N GLY A 3 -1.57 2.29 -12.05
CA GLY A 3 -0.44 3.08 -11.56
C GLY A 3 -0.25 4.31 -12.46
N VAL A 4 0.93 4.85 -12.54
CA VAL A 4 1.19 5.96 -13.48
C VAL A 4 1.26 5.40 -14.90
N GLN A 5 0.26 5.73 -15.74
CA GLN A 5 0.21 5.36 -17.17
C GLN A 5 0.40 3.85 -17.47
N GLY A 6 -0.05 2.99 -16.57
CA GLY A 6 0.07 1.53 -16.77
C GLY A 6 1.35 0.88 -16.23
N TRP A 7 2.23 1.65 -15.61
CA TRP A 7 3.50 1.14 -15.08
C TRP A 7 3.38 0.27 -13.81
N GLY A 8 2.16 0.11 -13.28
CA GLY A 8 1.95 -0.72 -12.08
C GLY A 8 2.54 -0.15 -10.79
N THR A 9 3.00 1.09 -10.80
CA THR A 9 3.60 1.81 -9.67
C THR A 9 2.57 2.13 -8.58
N LEU A 10 2.75 3.18 -7.79
CA LEU A 10 1.81 3.59 -6.74
C LEU A 10 0.36 3.59 -7.25
N CYS A 11 -0.56 3.03 -6.46
CA CYS A 11 -1.99 3.04 -6.79
C CYS A 11 -2.46 4.49 -7.04
N GLY A 12 -3.15 4.73 -8.17
CA GLY A 12 -3.60 6.07 -8.54
C GLY A 12 -4.49 6.73 -7.49
N ALA A 13 -5.31 5.94 -6.77
CA ALA A 13 -6.10 6.43 -5.65
C ALA A 13 -5.21 6.96 -4.51
N LEU A 14 -4.16 6.23 -4.15
CA LEU A 14 -3.20 6.67 -3.13
C LEU A 14 -2.37 7.87 -3.59
N ASN A 15 -1.99 7.92 -4.86
CA ASN A 15 -1.25 9.06 -5.41
C ASN A 15 -2.06 10.36 -5.30
N GLY A 16 -3.33 10.33 -5.71
CA GLY A 16 -4.23 11.49 -5.57
C GLY A 16 -4.49 11.86 -4.11
N ALA A 17 -4.68 10.86 -3.24
CA ALA A 17 -4.89 11.07 -1.81
C ALA A 17 -3.64 11.69 -1.15
N ALA A 18 -2.44 11.21 -1.46
CA ALA A 18 -1.20 11.77 -0.93
C ALA A 18 -1.01 13.23 -1.36
N ALA A 19 -1.31 13.56 -2.61
CA ALA A 19 -1.28 14.95 -3.07
C ALA A 19 -2.27 15.84 -2.28
N ALA A 20 -3.50 15.37 -2.07
CA ALA A 20 -4.49 16.10 -1.27
C ALA A 20 -4.05 16.27 0.20
N ILE A 21 -3.48 15.23 0.82
CA ILE A 21 -2.95 15.30 2.18
C ILE A 21 -1.84 16.35 2.28
N GLN A 22 -0.91 16.38 1.32
CA GLN A 22 0.17 17.38 1.29
C GLN A 22 -0.35 18.81 1.19
N MET A 23 -1.46 19.02 0.50
CA MET A 23 -2.07 20.35 0.35
C MET A 23 -2.88 20.79 1.56
N LEU A 24 -3.47 19.85 2.30
CA LEU A 24 -4.48 20.13 3.33
C LEU A 24 -3.96 19.99 4.76
N SER A 25 -2.85 19.29 4.97
CA SER A 25 -2.29 19.00 6.29
C SER A 25 -1.00 19.78 6.54
N ALA A 26 -0.91 20.42 7.70
CA ALA A 26 0.34 21.03 8.15
C ALA A 26 1.43 19.99 8.53
N ASN A 27 1.01 18.76 8.88
CA ASN A 27 1.90 17.64 9.15
C ASN A 27 1.41 16.39 8.39
N PRO A 28 1.73 16.27 7.09
CA PRO A 28 1.15 15.25 6.21
C PRO A 28 1.68 13.84 6.44
N GLU A 29 2.87 13.67 7.01
CA GLU A 29 3.52 12.36 7.13
C GLU A 29 2.69 11.35 7.93
N PRO A 30 2.21 11.63 9.16
CA PRO A 30 1.42 10.66 9.93
C PRO A 30 0.11 10.27 9.23
N VAL A 31 -0.54 11.21 8.53
CA VAL A 31 -1.78 10.95 7.78
C VAL A 31 -1.51 10.02 6.60
N THR A 32 -0.44 10.28 5.86
CA THR A 32 -0.02 9.46 4.72
C THR A 32 0.35 8.05 5.17
N ASP A 33 1.12 7.92 6.25
CA ASP A 33 1.52 6.63 6.82
C ASP A 33 0.30 5.83 7.28
N ALA A 34 -0.64 6.45 7.98
CA ALA A 34 -1.88 5.81 8.42
C ALA A 34 -2.72 5.33 7.21
N LEU A 35 -2.84 6.15 6.17
CA LEU A 35 -3.57 5.79 4.94
C LEU A 35 -2.93 4.61 4.23
N TYR A 36 -1.61 4.62 4.07
CA TYR A 36 -0.89 3.57 3.33
C TYR A 36 -0.90 2.25 4.10
N ARG A 37 -0.72 2.27 5.42
CA ARG A 37 -0.84 1.09 6.27
C ARG A 37 -2.25 0.50 6.24
N TRP A 38 -3.28 1.35 6.34
CA TRP A 38 -4.66 0.90 6.17
C TRP A 38 -4.87 0.22 4.81
N TYR A 39 -4.37 0.81 3.73
CA TYR A 39 -4.50 0.26 2.39
C TYR A 39 -3.80 -1.09 2.22
N GLU A 40 -2.61 -1.26 2.77
CA GLU A 40 -1.85 -2.51 2.68
C GLU A 40 -2.56 -3.68 3.37
N HIS A 41 -3.23 -3.42 4.50
CA HIS A 41 -3.72 -4.47 5.38
C HIS A 41 -5.24 -4.67 5.34
N THR A 42 -5.98 -3.78 4.70
CA THR A 42 -7.45 -3.87 4.63
C THR A 42 -7.90 -4.59 3.36
N ALA A 43 -8.91 -5.45 3.50
CA ALA A 43 -9.59 -6.02 2.34
C ALA A 43 -10.42 -4.94 1.64
N LEU A 44 -9.99 -4.51 0.45
CA LEU A 44 -10.56 -3.38 -0.27
C LEU A 44 -11.14 -3.79 -1.63
N PRO A 45 -12.21 -3.09 -2.10
CA PRO A 45 -12.97 -2.02 -1.42
C PRO A 45 -13.78 -2.54 -0.24
N ASP A 46 -13.92 -1.72 0.81
CA ASP A 46 -14.60 -2.04 2.07
C ASP A 46 -16.06 -1.57 2.13
N PHE A 47 -16.64 -1.21 1.01
CA PHE A 47 -18.04 -0.84 0.88
C PHE A 47 -18.56 -1.08 -0.54
N GLU A 48 -19.89 -1.11 -0.69
CA GLU A 48 -20.58 -1.24 -1.96
C GLU A 48 -21.46 -0.01 -2.20
N PRO A 49 -21.13 0.86 -3.16
CA PRO A 49 -22.00 1.98 -3.52
C PRO A 49 -23.27 1.47 -4.24
N LYS A 50 -24.36 2.21 -4.09
CA LYS A 50 -25.59 1.93 -4.85
C LYS A 50 -25.32 2.02 -6.35
N GLY A 51 -25.92 1.11 -7.13
CA GLY A 51 -25.83 1.13 -8.59
C GLY A 51 -24.59 0.46 -9.17
N MET A 52 -23.85 -0.32 -8.40
CA MET A 52 -22.79 -1.19 -8.95
C MET A 52 -23.40 -2.17 -9.97
N LYS A 53 -22.67 -2.39 -11.06
CA LYS A 53 -23.06 -3.36 -12.10
C LYS A 53 -22.60 -4.78 -11.78
N PHE A 54 -21.52 -4.90 -11.02
CA PHE A 54 -20.88 -6.17 -10.72
C PHE A 54 -20.74 -6.36 -9.20
N ARG A 55 -20.74 -7.63 -8.78
CA ARG A 55 -20.47 -7.98 -7.39
C ARG A 55 -19.08 -7.49 -6.97
N ASN A 56 -19.01 -6.80 -5.85
CA ASN A 56 -17.75 -6.41 -5.27
C ASN A 56 -16.98 -7.62 -4.72
N VAL A 57 -15.71 -7.71 -5.08
CA VAL A 57 -14.77 -8.68 -4.50
C VAL A 57 -13.65 -7.87 -3.84
N ALA A 58 -13.61 -7.90 -2.52
CA ALA A 58 -12.55 -7.24 -1.77
C ALA A 58 -11.30 -8.14 -1.69
N SER A 59 -10.12 -7.53 -1.71
CA SER A 59 -8.83 -8.23 -1.55
C SER A 59 -7.83 -7.38 -0.78
N VAL A 60 -6.96 -8.02 0.00
CA VAL A 60 -5.84 -7.36 0.68
C VAL A 60 -4.70 -7.21 -0.33
N ALA A 61 -4.23 -5.98 -0.52
CA ALA A 61 -3.17 -5.69 -1.49
C ALA A 61 -1.77 -6.07 -1.00
N GLY A 62 -1.51 -5.93 0.30
CA GLY A 62 -0.19 -6.16 0.93
C GLY A 62 0.88 -5.16 0.51
N SER A 63 0.52 -4.15 -0.30
CA SER A 63 1.44 -3.15 -0.84
C SER A 63 0.65 -1.95 -1.35
N PRO A 64 1.20 -0.71 -1.31
CA PRO A 64 0.56 0.47 -1.88
C PRO A 64 0.60 0.49 -3.42
N LEU A 65 1.27 -0.46 -4.05
CA LEU A 65 1.46 -0.50 -5.49
C LEU A 65 0.21 -1.01 -6.23
N CYS A 66 0.00 -0.50 -7.43
CA CYS A 66 -1.12 -0.89 -8.28
C CYS A 66 -1.01 -2.36 -8.74
N HIS A 67 0.20 -2.81 -9.10
CA HIS A 67 0.41 -4.18 -9.58
C HIS A 67 -0.01 -5.24 -8.56
N PRO A 68 0.49 -5.28 -7.31
CA PRO A 68 0.04 -6.25 -6.31
C PRO A 68 -1.45 -6.15 -6.00
N SER A 69 -2.01 -4.93 -5.93
CA SER A 69 -3.44 -4.72 -5.68
C SER A 69 -4.31 -5.38 -6.75
N ILE A 70 -3.91 -5.32 -8.01
CA ILE A 70 -4.65 -5.96 -9.11
C ILE A 70 -4.39 -7.46 -9.13
N ALA A 71 -3.13 -7.90 -8.96
CA ALA A 71 -2.77 -9.32 -8.99
C ALA A 71 -3.52 -10.10 -7.90
N LYS A 72 -3.51 -9.61 -6.65
CA LYS A 72 -4.24 -10.21 -5.53
C LYS A 72 -5.76 -10.21 -5.72
N TRP A 73 -6.30 -9.17 -6.36
CA TRP A 73 -7.71 -9.15 -6.71
C TRP A 73 -8.05 -10.18 -7.79
N CYS A 74 -7.23 -10.31 -8.84
CA CYS A 74 -7.42 -11.32 -9.89
C CYS A 74 -7.38 -12.73 -9.31
N GLU A 75 -6.41 -13.01 -8.45
CA GLU A 75 -6.25 -14.28 -7.75
C GLU A 75 -7.53 -14.62 -6.93
N ARG A 76 -8.04 -13.66 -6.16
CA ARG A 76 -9.22 -13.86 -5.31
C ARG A 76 -10.53 -13.92 -6.09
N SER A 77 -10.67 -13.14 -7.14
CA SER A 77 -11.91 -13.05 -7.92
C SER A 77 -12.03 -14.08 -9.04
N GLY A 78 -10.92 -14.64 -9.50
CA GLY A 78 -10.86 -15.45 -10.72
C GLY A 78 -11.03 -14.64 -12.01
N LEU A 79 -11.03 -13.30 -11.94
CA LEU A 79 -11.32 -12.42 -13.08
C LEU A 79 -10.03 -11.82 -13.66
N LYS A 80 -10.12 -11.38 -14.92
CA LYS A 80 -8.98 -10.82 -15.65
C LYS A 80 -8.74 -9.36 -15.30
N SER A 81 -7.47 -8.94 -15.31
CA SER A 81 -7.03 -7.57 -15.00
C SER A 81 -7.56 -6.49 -15.96
N TYR A 82 -7.99 -6.85 -17.16
CA TYR A 82 -8.56 -5.93 -18.14
C TYR A 82 -10.11 -5.98 -18.22
N SER A 83 -10.76 -6.70 -17.29
CA SER A 83 -12.22 -6.83 -17.23
C SER A 83 -12.91 -5.52 -16.80
N ASP A 84 -14.21 -5.38 -17.13
CA ASP A 84 -15.01 -4.24 -16.68
C ASP A 84 -15.26 -4.30 -15.17
N GLN A 85 -15.34 -5.50 -14.58
CA GLN A 85 -15.42 -5.72 -13.15
C GLN A 85 -14.20 -5.11 -12.43
N ARG A 86 -13.00 -5.29 -12.98
CA ARG A 86 -11.80 -4.66 -12.41
C ARG A 86 -11.85 -3.14 -12.53
N LYS A 87 -12.37 -2.60 -13.61
CA LYS A 87 -12.52 -1.14 -13.78
C LYS A 87 -13.45 -0.56 -12.70
N GLU A 88 -14.62 -1.19 -12.52
CA GLU A 88 -15.58 -0.79 -11.48
C GLU A 88 -14.98 -0.93 -10.08
N ARG A 89 -14.35 -2.07 -9.78
CA ARG A 89 -13.62 -2.26 -8.51
C ARG A 89 -12.61 -1.15 -8.23
N CYS A 90 -11.85 -0.71 -9.22
CA CYS A 90 -10.89 0.37 -9.04
C CYS A 90 -11.57 1.73 -8.79
N GLY A 91 -12.74 1.97 -9.40
CA GLY A 91 -13.56 3.15 -9.09
C GLY A 91 -14.02 3.16 -7.63
N VAL A 92 -14.60 2.04 -7.17
CA VAL A 92 -15.03 1.89 -5.77
C VAL A 92 -13.85 1.98 -4.80
N LEU A 93 -12.71 1.37 -5.13
CA LEU A 93 -11.47 1.50 -4.35
C LEU A 93 -11.03 2.97 -4.21
N THR A 94 -11.14 3.75 -5.28
CA THR A 94 -10.82 5.18 -5.23
C THR A 94 -11.74 5.92 -4.26
N GLY A 95 -13.03 5.59 -4.26
CA GLY A 95 -14.00 6.12 -3.29
C GLY A 95 -13.65 5.72 -1.84
N ALA A 96 -13.25 4.47 -1.61
CA ALA A 96 -12.82 4.00 -0.28
C ALA A 96 -11.60 4.77 0.22
N VAL A 97 -10.59 4.96 -0.63
CA VAL A 97 -9.37 5.72 -0.31
C VAL A 97 -9.71 7.18 -0.02
N ALA A 98 -10.54 7.82 -0.84
CA ALA A 98 -10.96 9.21 -0.62
C ALA A 98 -11.70 9.37 0.71
N ARG A 99 -12.65 8.48 1.02
CA ARG A 99 -13.37 8.47 2.30
C ARG A 99 -12.40 8.33 3.48
N LYS A 100 -11.48 7.37 3.44
CA LYS A 100 -10.49 7.16 4.50
C LYS A 100 -9.57 8.37 4.67
N THR A 101 -9.16 8.99 3.57
CA THR A 101 -8.35 10.22 3.60
C THR A 101 -9.05 11.34 4.35
N VAL A 102 -10.32 11.60 4.04
CA VAL A 102 -11.11 12.64 4.74
C VAL A 102 -11.24 12.31 6.24
N MET A 103 -11.49 11.05 6.57
CA MET A 103 -11.58 10.63 7.98
C MET A 103 -10.27 10.91 8.73
N LEU A 104 -9.12 10.51 8.16
CA LEU A 104 -7.81 10.71 8.78
C LEU A 104 -7.44 12.19 8.93
N LEU A 105 -7.77 13.03 7.95
CA LEU A 105 -7.56 14.47 8.04
C LEU A 105 -8.42 15.09 9.14
N ASN A 106 -9.68 14.67 9.27
CA ASN A 106 -10.57 15.13 10.34
C ASN A 106 -10.10 14.64 11.73
N GLU A 107 -9.60 13.42 11.84
CA GLU A 107 -9.01 12.88 13.07
C GLU A 107 -7.77 13.69 13.46
N GLN A 108 -6.91 14.01 12.50
CA GLN A 108 -5.74 14.87 12.74
C GLN A 108 -6.13 16.25 13.25
N GLN A 109 -7.10 16.92 12.61
CA GLN A 109 -7.56 18.25 13.02
C GLN A 109 -8.12 18.26 14.46
N LYS A 110 -8.72 17.17 14.89
CA LYS A 110 -9.27 16.99 16.24
C LYS A 110 -8.23 16.52 17.26
N GLY A 111 -6.98 16.29 16.86
CA GLY A 111 -5.95 15.70 17.71
C GLY A 111 -6.22 14.24 18.07
N LEU A 112 -7.06 13.54 17.30
CA LEU A 112 -7.48 12.16 17.54
C LEU A 112 -6.74 11.14 16.64
N LEU A 113 -5.84 11.61 15.77
CA LEU A 113 -5.07 10.69 14.92
C LEU A 113 -4.22 9.77 15.80
N THR A 114 -4.60 8.51 15.87
CA THR A 114 -3.87 7.50 16.63
C THR A 114 -2.52 7.18 15.99
N ALA A 115 -1.61 6.63 16.77
CA ALA A 115 -0.31 6.19 16.27
C ALA A 115 -0.47 5.29 15.06
N VAL A 116 0.38 5.50 14.06
CA VAL A 116 0.40 4.69 12.84
C VAL A 116 0.68 3.25 13.21
N MET A 117 -0.06 2.33 12.62
CA MET A 117 0.18 0.89 12.77
C MET A 117 1.64 0.55 12.47
N ALA A 118 2.30 -0.11 13.39
CA ALA A 118 3.67 -0.59 13.17
C ALA A 118 3.72 -1.54 11.95
N PRO A 119 4.86 -1.63 11.25
CA PRO A 119 5.05 -2.69 10.26
C PRO A 119 4.84 -4.05 10.91
N ASP A 120 4.45 -5.06 10.10
CA ASP A 120 4.39 -6.43 10.60
C ASP A 120 5.77 -6.89 11.13
N SER A 121 5.75 -7.88 12.01
CA SER A 121 6.95 -8.35 12.72
C SER A 121 8.08 -8.78 11.78
N ARG A 122 7.75 -9.36 10.64
CA ARG A 122 8.72 -9.80 9.64
C ARG A 122 9.39 -8.63 8.93
N THR A 123 8.61 -7.63 8.51
CA THR A 123 9.14 -6.38 7.97
C THR A 123 10.03 -5.69 9.01
N GLY A 124 9.61 -5.63 10.28
CA GLY A 124 10.43 -5.10 11.38
C GLY A 124 11.78 -5.81 11.49
N THR A 125 11.80 -7.14 11.40
CA THR A 125 13.05 -7.92 11.42
C THR A 125 13.97 -7.58 10.23
N CYS A 126 13.43 -7.45 9.03
CA CYS A 126 14.20 -7.07 7.84
C CYS A 126 14.84 -5.68 8.02
N MET A 127 14.07 -4.75 8.57
CA MET A 127 14.48 -3.36 8.76
C MET A 127 15.66 -3.21 9.72
N THR A 128 15.85 -4.12 10.70
CA THR A 128 17.02 -4.06 11.61
C THR A 128 18.36 -4.04 10.88
N CYS A 129 18.43 -4.63 9.69
CA CYS A 129 19.64 -4.64 8.87
C CYS A 129 19.57 -3.70 7.67
N HIS A 130 18.37 -3.48 7.12
CA HIS A 130 18.22 -2.81 5.82
C HIS A 130 17.88 -1.33 5.91
N GLU A 131 17.33 -0.84 7.03
CA GLU A 131 16.99 0.58 7.19
C GLU A 131 18.18 1.45 7.56
N LYS A 132 17.93 2.75 7.73
CA LYS A 132 18.95 3.72 8.17
C LYS A 132 19.51 3.35 9.54
N GLY A 133 20.84 3.25 9.63
CA GLY A 133 21.56 2.81 10.81
C GLY A 133 21.71 1.29 10.95
N GLY A 134 21.08 0.50 10.08
CA GLY A 134 21.30 -0.94 9.99
C GLY A 134 22.60 -1.29 9.26
N MET A 135 23.04 -2.55 9.39
CA MET A 135 24.33 -3.02 8.83
C MET A 135 24.46 -2.82 7.31
N LEU A 136 23.35 -2.95 6.57
CA LEU A 136 23.32 -2.85 5.11
C LEU A 136 22.92 -1.45 4.63
N GLU A 137 22.06 -0.78 5.35
CA GLU A 137 21.53 0.56 5.05
C GLU A 137 21.24 0.80 3.55
N ASN A 138 20.66 -0.21 2.89
CA ASN A 138 20.47 -0.25 1.44
C ASN A 138 19.01 -0.18 1.00
N MET A 139 18.09 0.10 1.92
CA MET A 139 16.68 0.22 1.65
C MET A 139 16.08 1.50 2.26
N ARG A 140 15.22 2.14 1.48
CA ARG A 140 14.49 3.33 1.91
C ARG A 140 13.02 3.18 1.56
N SER A 141 12.30 2.42 2.38
CA SER A 141 10.87 2.16 2.18
C SER A 141 10.19 1.88 3.52
N LYS A 142 8.92 2.26 3.60
CA LYS A 142 8.02 1.90 4.71
C LYS A 142 7.07 0.75 4.33
N GLN A 143 7.18 0.18 3.13
CA GLN A 143 6.28 -0.87 2.64
C GLN A 143 6.51 -2.20 3.38
N THR A 144 5.47 -3.03 3.37
CA THR A 144 5.54 -4.41 3.84
C THR A 144 6.45 -5.24 2.93
N CYS A 145 7.54 -5.79 3.48
CA CYS A 145 8.57 -6.51 2.71
C CYS A 145 8.07 -7.86 2.19
N ASN A 146 7.35 -8.60 3.01
CA ASN A 146 6.89 -9.97 2.73
C ASN A 146 5.77 -10.07 1.69
N SER A 147 5.25 -8.95 1.21
CA SER A 147 4.33 -8.93 0.07
C SER A 147 5.01 -9.31 -1.27
N CYS A 148 6.34 -9.10 -1.36
CA CYS A 148 7.15 -9.39 -2.53
C CYS A 148 8.33 -10.33 -2.22
N HIS A 149 8.87 -10.26 -1.00
CA HIS A 149 9.96 -11.14 -0.56
C HIS A 149 9.40 -12.32 0.24
N THR A 150 9.13 -13.43 -0.44
CA THR A 150 8.70 -14.69 0.17
C THR A 150 9.87 -15.45 0.75
N ASP A 151 9.62 -16.47 1.60
CA ASP A 151 10.68 -17.32 2.15
C ASP A 151 11.51 -17.99 1.06
N GLU A 152 10.88 -18.38 -0.03
CA GLU A 152 11.54 -18.99 -1.18
C GLU A 152 12.46 -17.98 -1.88
N THR A 153 12.02 -16.74 -2.06
CA THR A 153 12.86 -15.69 -2.64
C THR A 153 14.00 -15.29 -1.71
N LEU A 154 13.78 -15.27 -0.40
CA LEU A 154 14.82 -15.01 0.59
C LEU A 154 15.85 -16.16 0.66
N ALA A 155 15.40 -17.42 0.54
CA ALA A 155 16.28 -18.57 0.49
C ALA A 155 17.10 -18.62 -0.81
N ALA A 156 16.52 -18.23 -1.95
CA ALA A 156 17.19 -18.15 -3.24
C ALA A 156 18.20 -16.98 -3.30
N HIS A 157 17.86 -15.86 -2.67
CA HIS A 157 18.78 -14.75 -2.43
C HIS A 157 19.55 -15.05 -1.13
N LYS A 158 20.45 -16.04 -1.17
CA LYS A 158 21.46 -16.16 -0.10
C LYS A 158 21.96 -14.75 0.12
N HIS A 159 21.85 -14.25 1.34
CA HIS A 159 22.48 -12.99 1.74
C HIS A 159 23.97 -13.12 1.46
N GLN A 160 24.35 -12.94 0.20
CA GLN A 160 25.75 -12.84 -0.14
C GLN A 160 26.30 -11.73 0.74
N LYS A 161 27.35 -12.05 1.50
CA LYS A 161 28.11 -11.06 2.26
C LYS A 161 28.55 -9.99 1.25
N ILE A 162 27.75 -8.95 1.14
CA ILE A 162 28.12 -7.77 0.38
C ILE A 162 29.23 -7.16 1.20
N ALA A 163 30.45 -7.30 0.72
CA ALA A 163 31.57 -6.57 1.28
C ALA A 163 31.25 -5.07 1.04
N ILE A 164 30.73 -4.41 2.07
CA ILE A 164 30.53 -2.98 2.06
C ILE A 164 31.94 -2.38 2.01
N LYS A 165 32.35 -1.97 0.81
CA LYS A 165 33.52 -1.12 0.70
C LYS A 165 33.18 0.18 1.41
N SER A 166 33.79 0.42 2.56
CA SER A 166 33.81 1.75 3.17
C SER A 166 34.36 2.73 2.12
N LEU A 167 33.52 3.66 1.70
CA LEU A 167 33.92 4.82 0.91
C LEU A 167 34.70 5.77 1.80
#